data_89d051dce7fce6cb70638033f6ba240b
#
_entry.id   89d051dce7fce6cb70638033f6ba240b
#
_cell.length_a   1.000
_cell.length_b   1.000
_cell.length_c   1.000
_cell.angle_alpha   90.00
_cell.angle_beta   90.00
_cell.angle_gamma   90.00
#
_symmetry.space_group_name_H-M   'P 1'
#
loop_
_entity.id
_entity.type
_entity.pdbx_description
1 polymer ?
#
loop_
_entity_poly.entity_id
_entity_poly.type
_entity_poly.pdbx_seq_one_letter_code
_entity_poly.pdbx_strand_id
1 'polypeptide(L)'
;MKLLADSPTVHCHVLLPVRVCGDPPAPLSFFCLSLTPLHCVSLHDRRVMLRLTSDHFPIFVPLGVIGFYRYLWYLIRIAASLVYRPIPLPENPTYIASEDVTIIVPTIDAGDEFKEAAHSWLAGSPKEIIIVTEENMRGPLQELADAVDPARIRVLTVPYANKRLQMAHGIKHTTTDIIVFADDDAIWPPTLLPYVLACFEDQRIGGVGTSQRVQPVGARMTVWEVLAAFRLSIRNIEIASSTHIDGGIPCLSGRTAAYRTVILKDPAFLHGFTHDYWLGRYQLNSGDDKFLTRWMVSHGWGTYVQCCREAELLSTMKPNWRFLKQVLRWTRNTWRSDMRSLFTERYIWTAHPYVAYTMVDKLFNPLTLLVGPCLVAYVVYKSTIPVADGGYHLPWWNVIASYAVWLTATRTAKLLPHLWYRPQDIIYVPAFILFGYYFAIMKLYALFTLHETGWGTRAGIGDPTKATAAADAGDEKLGPPAPAYHDQRQYEQPPIEMR
;
A
#
# COMPACT_ATOMS: atom_id res chain seq x y z
N MET A 1 -17.69 -43.04 54.25
CA MET A 1 -16.63 -42.20 54.86
C MET A 1 -16.40 -41.00 53.92
N LYS A 2 -16.71 -39.82 54.42
CA LYS A 2 -16.62 -38.53 53.77
C LYS A 2 -15.15 -38.13 53.53
N LEU A 3 -14.84 -37.51 52.44
CA LEU A 3 -13.81 -36.48 52.40
C LEU A 3 -14.19 -35.48 51.30
N LEU A 4 -14.48 -34.27 51.75
CA LEU A 4 -14.59 -33.04 51.06
C LEU A 4 -13.17 -32.62 50.63
N ALA A 5 -13.02 -32.09 49.39
CA ALA A 5 -11.86 -31.30 49.01
C ALA A 5 -12.36 -30.05 48.30
N ASP A 6 -12.12 -28.92 48.95
CA ASP A 6 -12.33 -27.56 48.47
C ASP A 6 -11.41 -27.28 47.29
N SER A 7 -11.96 -26.65 46.25
CA SER A 7 -11.19 -26.08 45.15
C SER A 7 -11.14 -24.54 45.29
N PRO A 8 -9.98 -23.90 45.26
CA PRO A 8 -9.89 -22.46 45.29
C PRO A 8 -10.19 -21.86 43.88
N THR A 9 -11.10 -20.91 43.87
CA THR A 9 -11.38 -20.03 42.74
C THR A 9 -10.19 -19.11 42.50
N VAL A 10 -9.53 -19.25 41.36
CA VAL A 10 -8.51 -18.32 40.91
C VAL A 10 -9.18 -17.16 40.18
N HIS A 11 -9.18 -15.98 40.76
CA HIS A 11 -9.55 -14.72 40.12
C HIS A 11 -8.33 -14.17 39.37
N CYS A 12 -8.40 -14.14 38.08
CA CYS A 12 -7.40 -13.44 37.24
C CYS A 12 -7.84 -11.98 37.05
N HIS A 13 -7.16 -11.05 37.71
CA HIS A 13 -7.32 -9.62 37.49
C HIS A 13 -6.28 -9.16 36.48
N VAL A 14 -6.72 -8.66 35.33
CA VAL A 14 -5.84 -7.95 34.36
C VAL A 14 -5.98 -6.45 34.61
N LEU A 15 -4.93 -5.85 35.14
CA LEU A 15 -4.82 -4.40 35.33
C LEU A 15 -4.07 -3.78 34.13
N LEU A 16 -4.72 -2.90 33.42
CA LEU A 16 -4.09 -2.07 32.37
C LEU A 16 -4.00 -0.63 32.89
N PRO A 17 -2.81 0.00 32.93
CA PRO A 17 -2.69 1.41 33.26
C PRO A 17 -2.97 2.30 32.04
N VAL A 18 -3.93 3.21 32.17
CA VAL A 18 -4.16 4.30 31.21
C VAL A 18 -3.47 5.55 31.74
N ARG A 19 -2.48 6.06 31.01
CA ARG A 19 -1.82 7.35 31.30
C ARG A 19 -2.51 8.45 30.50
N VAL A 20 -3.14 9.38 31.18
CA VAL A 20 -3.63 10.65 30.62
C VAL A 20 -2.57 11.71 30.89
N CYS A 21 -2.12 12.41 29.87
CA CYS A 21 -1.14 13.49 29.98
C CYS A 21 -1.85 14.81 30.33
N GLY A 22 -1.43 15.44 31.45
CA GLY A 22 -1.73 16.83 31.75
C GLY A 22 -2.67 17.04 32.95
N ASP A 23 -2.16 16.90 34.16
CA ASP A 23 -2.43 17.69 35.39
C ASP A 23 -1.89 16.96 36.63
N PRO A 24 -1.66 17.62 37.80
CA PRO A 24 -0.93 17.05 38.93
C PRO A 24 -1.71 15.92 39.62
N PRO A 25 -1.05 15.03 40.40
CA PRO A 25 -1.55 13.71 40.71
C PRO A 25 -2.75 13.72 41.66
N ALA A 26 -3.91 13.40 41.11
CA ALA A 26 -5.07 12.96 41.87
C ALA A 26 -5.04 11.44 42.07
N PRO A 27 -5.59 10.88 43.14
CA PRO A 27 -5.47 9.48 43.46
C PRO A 27 -6.18 8.58 42.43
N LEU A 28 -5.52 7.48 42.08
CA LEU A 28 -5.97 6.43 41.16
C LEU A 28 -7.37 5.94 41.54
N SER A 29 -8.37 6.32 40.75
CA SER A 29 -9.69 5.71 40.79
C SER A 29 -9.70 4.47 39.91
N PHE A 30 -9.82 3.31 40.53
CA PHE A 30 -9.99 2.03 39.83
C PHE A 30 -11.44 1.91 39.36
N PHE A 31 -11.65 1.88 38.04
CA PHE A 31 -12.93 1.47 37.47
C PHE A 31 -13.01 -0.06 37.48
N CYS A 32 -13.77 -0.62 38.42
CA CYS A 32 -14.12 -2.02 38.42
C CYS A 32 -15.30 -2.25 37.47
N LEU A 33 -15.04 -2.78 36.25
CA LEU A 33 -16.11 -3.31 35.40
C LEU A 33 -16.61 -4.61 36.04
N SER A 34 -17.67 -4.48 36.81
CA SER A 34 -18.42 -5.62 37.31
C SER A 34 -19.18 -6.24 36.14
N LEU A 35 -18.66 -7.31 35.57
CA LEU A 35 -19.43 -8.22 34.73
C LEU A 35 -20.46 -8.91 35.60
N THR A 36 -21.72 -8.48 35.54
CA THR A 36 -22.85 -9.18 36.15
C THR A 36 -22.83 -10.65 35.71
N PRO A 37 -23.05 -11.58 36.62
CA PRO A 37 -23.03 -13.01 36.31
C PRO A 37 -24.15 -13.32 35.32
N LEU A 38 -23.76 -13.70 34.11
CA LEU A 38 -24.63 -14.44 33.20
C LEU A 38 -25.20 -15.65 33.98
N HIS A 39 -26.52 -15.76 33.99
CA HIS A 39 -27.31 -16.77 34.63
C HIS A 39 -26.62 -18.14 34.60
N CYS A 40 -26.74 -18.85 35.73
CA CYS A 40 -26.33 -20.19 35.95
C CYS A 40 -26.59 -21.11 34.75
N VAL A 41 -25.59 -21.22 33.86
CA VAL A 41 -25.56 -22.31 32.88
C VAL A 41 -25.31 -23.57 33.69
N SER A 42 -26.23 -24.55 33.62
CA SER A 42 -26.19 -25.79 34.36
C SER A 42 -24.82 -26.46 34.17
N LEU A 43 -24.34 -27.16 35.19
CA LEU A 43 -23.09 -27.92 35.12
C LEU A 43 -23.06 -28.90 33.91
N HIS A 44 -24.22 -29.28 33.43
CA HIS A 44 -24.39 -30.09 32.22
C HIS A 44 -23.97 -29.32 30.97
N ASP A 45 -24.31 -28.03 30.85
CA ASP A 45 -23.91 -27.18 29.71
C ASP A 45 -22.40 -26.86 29.72
N ARG A 46 -21.77 -26.74 30.89
CA ARG A 46 -20.32 -26.59 30.99
C ARG A 46 -19.57 -27.85 30.52
N ARG A 47 -20.09 -29.05 30.79
CA ARG A 47 -19.50 -30.29 30.26
C ARG A 47 -19.69 -30.40 28.74
N VAL A 48 -20.81 -29.96 28.23
CA VAL A 48 -21.05 -29.89 26.77
C VAL A 48 -20.10 -28.90 26.13
N MET A 49 -19.89 -27.73 26.71
CA MET A 49 -18.97 -26.73 26.20
C MET A 49 -17.50 -27.18 26.24
N LEU A 50 -17.09 -27.89 27.28
CA LEU A 50 -15.77 -28.52 27.40
C LEU A 50 -15.60 -29.69 26.40
N ARG A 51 -16.63 -30.52 26.22
CA ARG A 51 -16.64 -31.56 25.18
C ARG A 51 -16.56 -30.96 23.80
N LEU A 52 -17.26 -29.85 23.53
CA LEU A 52 -17.23 -29.14 22.30
C LEU A 52 -15.82 -28.68 21.94
N THR A 53 -15.06 -28.10 22.88
CA THR A 53 -13.68 -27.68 22.66
C THR A 53 -12.72 -28.84 22.46
N SER A 54 -12.94 -30.00 23.12
CA SER A 54 -12.09 -31.18 22.95
C SER A 54 -12.39 -31.98 21.69
N ASP A 55 -13.68 -32.20 21.38
CA ASP A 55 -14.11 -33.00 20.23
C ASP A 55 -13.97 -32.25 18.90
N HIS A 56 -13.92 -30.89 18.95
CA HIS A 56 -13.84 -30.00 17.80
C HIS A 56 -12.49 -29.32 17.68
N PHE A 57 -11.51 -29.68 18.48
CA PHE A 57 -10.16 -29.15 18.48
C PHE A 57 -9.54 -29.07 17.08
N PRO A 58 -9.67 -30.09 16.18
CA PRO A 58 -9.11 -30.00 14.81
C PRO A 58 -9.71 -28.89 13.93
N ILE A 59 -10.90 -28.39 14.28
CA ILE A 59 -11.59 -27.35 13.47
C ILE A 59 -11.26 -25.95 14.00
N PHE A 60 -11.27 -25.77 15.32
CA PHE A 60 -11.02 -24.46 15.94
C PHE A 60 -9.53 -24.11 16.01
N VAL A 61 -8.64 -25.10 16.09
CA VAL A 61 -7.20 -24.86 16.14
C VAL A 61 -6.66 -24.14 14.90
N PRO A 62 -6.96 -24.55 13.65
CA PRO A 62 -6.48 -23.83 12.48
C PRO A 62 -6.92 -22.37 12.45
N LEU A 63 -8.19 -22.07 12.81
CA LEU A 63 -8.67 -20.68 12.89
C LEU A 63 -7.99 -19.90 14.01
N GLY A 64 -7.79 -20.52 15.16
CA GLY A 64 -7.09 -19.94 16.31
C GLY A 64 -5.64 -19.63 15.99
N VAL A 65 -4.92 -20.57 15.38
CA VAL A 65 -3.52 -20.39 14.97
C VAL A 65 -3.38 -19.28 13.92
N ILE A 66 -4.22 -19.28 12.88
CA ILE A 66 -4.24 -18.23 11.86
C ILE A 66 -4.59 -16.89 12.50
N GLY A 67 -5.57 -16.85 13.39
CA GLY A 67 -5.97 -15.64 14.11
C GLY A 67 -4.82 -15.12 14.97
N PHE A 68 -4.24 -15.95 15.81
CA PHE A 68 -3.12 -15.60 16.68
C PHE A 68 -1.93 -15.04 15.88
N TYR A 69 -1.51 -15.76 14.85
CA TYR A 69 -0.43 -15.34 13.93
C TYR A 69 -0.71 -13.95 13.34
N ARG A 70 -1.91 -13.73 12.80
CA ARG A 70 -2.27 -12.47 12.16
C ARG A 70 -2.36 -11.30 13.12
N TYR A 71 -2.85 -11.54 14.36
CA TYR A 71 -2.96 -10.49 15.36
C TYR A 71 -1.62 -10.18 16.00
N LEU A 72 -0.78 -11.18 16.24
CA LEU A 72 0.60 -10.96 16.69
C LEU A 72 1.36 -10.06 15.71
N TRP A 73 1.32 -10.39 14.44
CA TRP A 73 1.97 -9.57 13.41
C TRP A 73 1.35 -8.18 13.26
N TYR A 74 0.04 -8.07 13.44
CA TYR A 74 -0.61 -6.77 13.45
C TYR A 74 -0.13 -5.90 14.63
N LEU A 75 -0.03 -6.46 15.82
CA LEU A 75 0.48 -5.76 17.01
C LEU A 75 1.95 -5.35 16.83
N ILE A 76 2.80 -6.21 16.25
CA ILE A 76 4.18 -5.89 15.92
C ILE A 76 4.24 -4.70 14.95
N ARG A 77 3.40 -4.68 13.92
CA ARG A 77 3.30 -3.57 12.96
C ARG A 77 2.86 -2.27 13.63
N ILE A 78 1.86 -2.32 14.48
CA ILE A 78 1.42 -1.14 15.24
C ILE A 78 2.55 -0.64 16.14
N ALA A 79 3.18 -1.52 16.92
CA ALA A 79 4.29 -1.14 17.81
C ALA A 79 5.44 -0.50 17.01
N ALA A 80 5.86 -1.11 15.91
CA ALA A 80 6.91 -0.57 15.05
C ALA A 80 6.52 0.78 14.44
N SER A 81 5.27 0.94 14.01
CA SER A 81 4.79 2.23 13.46
C SER A 81 4.72 3.33 14.50
N LEU A 82 4.49 3.01 15.78
CA LEU A 82 4.49 3.99 16.89
C LEU A 82 5.91 4.39 17.28
N VAL A 83 6.89 3.51 17.10
CA VAL A 83 8.31 3.80 17.37
C VAL A 83 8.98 4.52 16.20
N TYR A 84 8.46 4.32 14.98
CA TYR A 84 8.95 5.01 13.79
C TYR A 84 9.05 6.53 14.03
N ARG A 85 10.12 7.16 13.53
CA ARG A 85 10.30 8.61 13.57
C ARG A 85 10.59 9.11 12.15
N PRO A 86 9.88 10.17 11.72
CA PRO A 86 10.23 10.85 10.48
C PRO A 86 11.61 11.52 10.62
N ILE A 87 12.32 11.65 9.51
CA ILE A 87 13.58 12.39 9.47
C ILE A 87 13.28 13.86 9.67
N PRO A 88 13.91 14.53 10.66
CA PRO A 88 13.71 15.94 10.90
C PRO A 88 14.34 16.80 9.79
N LEU A 89 13.91 18.05 9.69
CA LEU A 89 14.56 19.02 8.80
C LEU A 89 15.98 19.31 9.30
N PRO A 90 16.98 19.29 8.40
CA PRO A 90 18.35 19.67 8.75
C PRO A 90 18.44 21.18 8.99
N GLU A 91 19.35 21.60 9.91
CA GLU A 91 19.62 23.02 10.14
C GLU A 91 20.24 23.71 8.92
N ASN A 92 21.11 23.00 8.20
CA ASN A 92 21.75 23.44 6.97
C ASN A 92 21.47 22.41 5.87
N PRO A 93 20.38 22.57 5.10
CA PRO A 93 20.01 21.60 4.08
C PRO A 93 21.02 21.61 2.91
N THR A 94 21.45 20.42 2.49
CA THR A 94 22.27 20.25 1.29
C THR A 94 21.47 20.52 0.02
N TYR A 95 20.18 20.15 0.01
CA TYR A 95 19.30 20.28 -1.13
C TYR A 95 18.22 21.34 -0.90
N ILE A 96 18.07 22.24 -1.87
CA ILE A 96 17.10 23.34 -1.87
C ILE A 96 16.11 23.12 -3.02
N ALA A 97 14.81 23.13 -2.73
CA ALA A 97 13.79 22.79 -3.72
C ALA A 97 13.86 23.67 -4.99
N SER A 98 14.15 24.97 -4.82
CA SER A 98 14.24 25.95 -5.94
C SER A 98 15.48 25.79 -6.82
N GLU A 99 16.47 25.01 -6.40
CA GLU A 99 17.71 24.78 -7.14
C GLU A 99 17.83 23.34 -7.61
N ASP A 100 17.43 22.38 -6.76
CA ASP A 100 17.77 20.97 -6.89
C ASP A 100 16.60 20.07 -7.29
N VAL A 101 15.36 20.59 -7.39
CA VAL A 101 14.18 19.77 -7.65
C VAL A 101 13.53 20.06 -8.99
N THR A 102 13.41 19.04 -9.82
CA THR A 102 12.47 19.00 -10.97
C THR A 102 11.31 18.06 -10.66
N ILE A 103 10.08 18.55 -10.83
CA ILE A 103 8.88 17.71 -10.75
C ILE A 103 8.53 17.21 -12.16
N ILE A 104 8.37 15.91 -12.34
CA ILE A 104 7.93 15.31 -13.61
C ILE A 104 6.51 14.76 -13.45
N VAL A 105 5.60 15.24 -14.31
CA VAL A 105 4.19 14.88 -14.29
C VAL A 105 3.80 14.21 -15.61
N PRO A 106 3.81 12.86 -15.68
CA PRO A 106 3.30 12.15 -16.84
C PRO A 106 1.77 12.16 -16.82
N THR A 107 1.13 12.88 -17.73
CA THR A 107 -0.33 12.96 -17.81
C THR A 107 -0.84 12.84 -19.25
N ILE A 108 -2.13 12.55 -19.38
CA ILE A 108 -2.90 12.53 -20.63
C ILE A 108 -4.21 13.28 -20.47
N ASP A 109 -4.37 14.01 -19.36
CA ASP A 109 -5.58 14.73 -18.98
C ASP A 109 -5.21 16.13 -18.49
N ALA A 110 -6.03 17.13 -18.82
CA ALA A 110 -5.84 18.53 -18.50
C ALA A 110 -7.05 19.11 -17.76
N GLY A 111 -7.62 18.31 -16.82
CA GLY A 111 -8.80 18.72 -16.04
C GLY A 111 -8.47 19.75 -14.95
N ASP A 112 -9.56 20.31 -14.34
CA ASP A 112 -9.42 21.29 -13.24
C ASP A 112 -8.68 20.74 -12.00
N GLU A 113 -8.75 19.43 -11.77
CA GLU A 113 -8.00 18.76 -10.70
C GLU A 113 -6.49 18.98 -10.85
N PHE A 114 -5.99 19.07 -12.10
CA PHE A 114 -4.59 19.35 -12.39
C PHE A 114 -4.15 20.76 -11.94
N LYS A 115 -4.99 21.79 -12.11
CA LYS A 115 -4.66 23.16 -11.69
C LYS A 115 -4.44 23.24 -10.17
N GLU A 116 -5.34 22.62 -9.40
CA GLU A 116 -5.23 22.57 -7.94
C GLU A 116 -3.93 21.85 -7.53
N ALA A 117 -3.63 20.73 -8.17
CA ALA A 117 -2.41 19.98 -7.92
C ALA A 117 -1.16 20.80 -8.28
N ALA A 118 -1.12 21.44 -9.46
CA ALA A 118 0.00 22.27 -9.91
C ALA A 118 0.29 23.46 -8.97
N HIS A 119 -0.75 24.15 -8.51
CA HIS A 119 -0.59 25.20 -7.49
C HIS A 119 -0.03 24.66 -6.17
N SER A 120 -0.45 23.46 -5.77
CA SER A 120 0.07 22.83 -4.56
C SER A 120 1.55 22.46 -4.66
N TRP A 121 2.01 22.02 -5.84
CA TRP A 121 3.43 21.72 -6.07
C TRP A 121 4.28 22.98 -6.12
N LEU A 122 3.80 24.05 -6.76
CA LEU A 122 4.47 25.34 -6.84
C LEU A 122 4.63 26.02 -5.47
N ALA A 123 3.71 25.74 -4.52
CA ALA A 123 3.82 26.21 -3.13
C ALA A 123 5.06 25.63 -2.43
N GLY A 124 5.57 24.47 -2.83
CA GLY A 124 6.85 23.91 -2.39
C GLY A 124 8.09 24.53 -3.06
N SER A 125 7.89 25.50 -3.97
CA SER A 125 8.95 26.23 -4.69
C SER A 125 9.97 25.35 -5.42
N PRO A 126 9.56 24.36 -6.27
CA PRO A 126 10.49 23.60 -7.08
C PRO A 126 11.18 24.51 -8.13
N LYS A 127 12.33 24.09 -8.65
CA LYS A 127 13.01 24.77 -9.74
C LYS A 127 12.16 24.81 -11.01
N GLU A 128 11.63 23.65 -11.40
CA GLU A 128 10.76 23.53 -12.56
C GLU A 128 9.79 22.37 -12.42
N ILE A 129 8.70 22.42 -13.20
CA ILE A 129 7.75 21.33 -13.40
C ILE A 129 7.77 20.97 -14.88
N ILE A 130 8.02 19.70 -15.19
CA ILE A 130 7.99 19.16 -16.55
C ILE A 130 6.73 18.31 -16.69
N ILE A 131 5.75 18.79 -17.42
CA ILE A 131 4.60 18.01 -17.84
C ILE A 131 4.97 17.24 -19.09
N VAL A 132 4.74 15.92 -19.11
CA VAL A 132 4.99 15.10 -20.29
C VAL A 132 3.71 14.42 -20.72
N THR A 133 3.32 14.67 -21.97
CA THR A 133 2.04 14.19 -22.53
C THR A 133 2.19 13.64 -23.95
N GLU A 134 1.09 13.23 -24.56
CA GLU A 134 1.05 12.92 -26.00
C GLU A 134 0.78 14.19 -26.81
N GLU A 135 1.18 14.19 -28.10
CA GLU A 135 1.17 15.40 -28.93
C GLU A 135 -0.20 16.07 -29.07
N ASN A 136 -1.28 15.27 -29.12
CA ASN A 136 -2.66 15.76 -29.22
C ASN A 136 -3.13 16.56 -27.98
N MET A 137 -2.49 16.35 -26.82
CA MET A 137 -2.80 17.04 -25.56
C MET A 137 -1.88 18.23 -25.29
N ARG A 138 -0.93 18.53 -26.18
CA ARG A 138 0.03 19.61 -26.01
C ARG A 138 -0.64 20.97 -25.83
N GLY A 139 -1.56 21.32 -26.74
CA GLY A 139 -2.26 22.63 -26.71
C GLY A 139 -2.98 22.87 -25.39
N PRO A 140 -3.94 22.01 -24.99
CA PRO A 140 -4.66 22.17 -23.73
C PRO A 140 -3.76 22.23 -22.50
N LEU A 141 -2.69 21.41 -22.45
CA LEU A 141 -1.75 21.40 -21.31
C LEU A 141 -0.81 22.61 -21.33
N GLN A 142 -0.44 23.14 -22.51
CA GLN A 142 0.32 24.38 -22.61
C GLN A 142 -0.51 25.57 -22.12
N GLU A 143 -1.77 25.69 -22.55
CA GLU A 143 -2.68 26.73 -22.06
C GLU A 143 -2.84 26.68 -20.53
N LEU A 144 -2.93 25.47 -19.97
CA LEU A 144 -3.00 25.27 -18.53
C LEU A 144 -1.70 25.68 -17.84
N ALA A 145 -0.53 25.29 -18.40
CA ALA A 145 0.78 25.64 -17.88
C ALA A 145 0.97 27.16 -17.87
N ASP A 146 0.61 27.82 -18.98
CA ASP A 146 0.71 29.28 -19.14
C ASP A 146 -0.23 30.03 -18.16
N ALA A 147 -1.38 29.46 -17.87
CA ALA A 147 -2.32 30.03 -16.91
C ALA A 147 -1.88 29.89 -15.45
N VAL A 148 -1.06 28.86 -15.12
CA VAL A 148 -0.62 28.59 -13.75
C VAL A 148 0.72 29.27 -13.46
N ASP A 149 1.78 28.95 -14.22
CA ASP A 149 3.11 29.56 -14.11
C ASP A 149 3.97 29.25 -15.34
N PRO A 150 3.96 30.15 -16.34
CA PRO A 150 4.69 29.93 -17.59
C PRO A 150 6.21 29.95 -17.43
N ALA A 151 6.74 30.48 -16.33
CA ALA A 151 8.17 30.55 -16.08
C ALA A 151 8.75 29.23 -15.55
N ARG A 152 7.97 28.48 -14.78
CA ARG A 152 8.43 27.25 -14.11
C ARG A 152 7.79 25.98 -14.66
N ILE A 153 6.71 26.06 -15.42
CA ILE A 153 6.05 24.87 -16.00
C ILE A 153 6.40 24.76 -17.48
N ARG A 154 6.88 23.60 -17.87
CA ARG A 154 7.29 23.28 -19.23
C ARG A 154 6.58 22.02 -19.71
N VAL A 155 6.02 22.04 -20.93
CA VAL A 155 5.31 20.91 -21.53
C VAL A 155 6.19 20.24 -22.58
N LEU A 156 6.39 18.94 -22.42
CA LEU A 156 7.09 18.06 -23.37
C LEU A 156 6.10 17.01 -23.90
N THR A 157 6.36 16.51 -25.10
CA THR A 157 5.49 15.54 -25.76
C THR A 157 6.22 14.26 -26.15
N VAL A 158 5.46 13.18 -26.20
CA VAL A 158 5.87 11.87 -26.71
C VAL A 158 4.89 11.42 -27.81
N PRO A 159 5.31 10.52 -28.73
CA PRO A 159 4.48 10.14 -29.88
C PRO A 159 3.16 9.47 -29.51
N TYR A 160 3.10 8.78 -28.39
CA TYR A 160 1.89 8.12 -27.90
C TYR A 160 1.87 8.03 -26.37
N ALA A 161 0.69 7.93 -25.78
CA ALA A 161 0.48 7.87 -24.35
C ALA A 161 1.05 6.58 -23.75
N ASN A 162 2.17 6.69 -23.04
CA ASN A 162 2.76 5.62 -22.25
C ASN A 162 3.49 6.24 -21.06
N LYS A 163 3.03 5.96 -19.83
CA LYS A 163 3.57 6.59 -18.62
C LYS A 163 5.08 6.41 -18.49
N ARG A 164 5.63 5.22 -18.79
CA ARG A 164 7.07 4.97 -18.69
C ARG A 164 7.88 5.74 -19.73
N LEU A 165 7.37 5.85 -20.96
CA LEU A 165 8.02 6.68 -21.97
C LEU A 165 7.97 8.17 -21.62
N GLN A 166 6.81 8.65 -21.12
CA GLN A 166 6.66 10.02 -20.64
C GLN A 166 7.64 10.32 -19.50
N MET A 167 7.73 9.44 -18.49
CA MET A 167 8.71 9.57 -17.40
C MET A 167 10.14 9.57 -17.91
N ALA A 168 10.51 8.61 -18.77
CA ALA A 168 11.86 8.53 -19.34
C ALA A 168 12.22 9.77 -20.17
N HIS A 169 11.24 10.32 -20.88
CA HIS A 169 11.44 11.56 -21.64
C HIS A 169 11.68 12.77 -20.71
N GLY A 170 10.89 12.91 -19.65
CA GLY A 170 11.11 13.93 -18.62
C GLY A 170 12.46 13.79 -17.91
N ILE A 171 12.88 12.58 -17.54
CA ILE A 171 14.18 12.30 -16.92
C ILE A 171 15.34 12.82 -17.79
N LYS A 172 15.29 12.57 -19.11
CA LYS A 172 16.34 13.03 -20.05
C LYS A 172 16.50 14.54 -20.08
N HIS A 173 15.41 15.29 -19.86
CA HIS A 173 15.37 16.75 -19.92
C HIS A 173 15.59 17.45 -18.57
N THR A 174 15.70 16.70 -17.49
CA THR A 174 15.96 17.22 -16.14
C THR A 174 17.43 17.59 -15.97
N THR A 175 17.72 18.68 -15.24
CA THR A 175 19.09 19.15 -14.93
C THR A 175 19.39 19.20 -13.44
N THR A 176 18.39 19.00 -12.60
CA THR A 176 18.48 19.03 -11.12
C THR A 176 18.96 17.71 -10.53
N ASP A 177 19.39 17.73 -9.27
CA ASP A 177 19.91 16.57 -8.57
C ASP A 177 18.83 15.60 -8.11
N ILE A 178 17.62 16.10 -7.88
CA ILE A 178 16.47 15.31 -7.41
C ILE A 178 15.31 15.45 -8.40
N ILE A 179 14.76 14.32 -8.81
CA ILE A 179 13.51 14.22 -9.56
C ILE A 179 12.38 13.81 -8.60
N VAL A 180 11.25 14.51 -8.65
CA VAL A 180 10.04 14.10 -7.99
C VAL A 180 8.98 13.77 -9.04
N PHE A 181 8.52 12.52 -9.07
CA PHE A 181 7.35 12.16 -9.88
C PHE A 181 6.09 12.51 -9.14
N ALA A 182 5.11 13.07 -9.84
CA ALA A 182 3.77 13.33 -9.32
C ALA A 182 2.71 12.83 -10.30
N ASP A 183 1.63 12.21 -9.79
CA ASP A 183 0.41 12.00 -10.57
C ASP A 183 -0.36 13.34 -10.65
N ASP A 184 -1.13 13.53 -11.71
CA ASP A 184 -1.85 14.76 -12.04
C ASP A 184 -2.99 15.14 -11.07
N ASP A 185 -3.31 14.25 -10.13
CA ASP A 185 -4.31 14.40 -9.06
C ASP A 185 -3.71 14.41 -7.64
N ALA A 186 -2.38 14.56 -7.51
CA ALA A 186 -1.67 14.51 -6.24
C ALA A 186 -1.50 15.92 -5.66
N ILE A 187 -2.21 16.23 -4.58
CA ILE A 187 -2.14 17.53 -3.88
C ILE A 187 -1.15 17.44 -2.73
N TRP A 188 -0.23 18.39 -2.65
CA TRP A 188 0.84 18.41 -1.66
C TRP A 188 0.65 19.50 -0.60
N PRO A 189 1.02 19.25 0.66
CA PRO A 189 1.26 20.36 1.59
C PRO A 189 2.50 21.16 1.15
N PRO A 190 2.55 22.47 1.40
CA PRO A 190 3.71 23.32 1.02
C PRO A 190 5.04 22.83 1.60
N THR A 191 4.99 22.07 2.67
CA THR A 191 6.14 21.53 3.41
C THR A 191 6.66 20.20 2.85
N LEU A 192 5.98 19.59 1.87
CA LEU A 192 6.34 18.24 1.41
C LEU A 192 7.77 18.17 0.89
N LEU A 193 8.18 19.11 0.02
CA LEU A 193 9.52 19.07 -0.58
C LEU A 193 10.65 19.17 0.46
N PRO A 194 10.67 20.12 1.40
CA PRO A 194 11.68 20.17 2.46
C PRO A 194 11.81 18.86 3.25
N TYR A 195 10.67 18.24 3.64
CA TYR A 195 10.69 16.98 4.39
C TYR A 195 11.14 15.77 3.55
N VAL A 196 10.85 15.76 2.26
CA VAL A 196 11.34 14.73 1.33
C VAL A 196 12.84 14.91 1.10
N LEU A 197 13.31 16.14 0.89
CA LEU A 197 14.72 16.45 0.67
C LEU A 197 15.58 16.11 1.89
N ALA A 198 15.07 16.30 3.11
CA ALA A 198 15.77 15.92 4.34
C ALA A 198 16.21 14.45 4.36
N CYS A 199 15.48 13.57 3.69
CA CYS A 199 15.87 12.16 3.60
C CYS A 199 17.11 11.93 2.73
N PHE A 200 17.38 12.81 1.77
CA PHE A 200 18.53 12.71 0.86
C PHE A 200 19.84 13.23 1.46
N GLU A 201 19.83 13.78 2.69
CA GLU A 201 21.06 14.07 3.43
C GLU A 201 21.86 12.77 3.67
N ASP A 202 21.20 11.63 3.81
CA ASP A 202 21.86 10.34 3.73
C ASP A 202 22.11 9.96 2.25
N GLN A 203 23.38 9.97 1.86
CA GLN A 203 23.80 9.68 0.50
C GLN A 203 23.46 8.25 0.03
N ARG A 204 23.16 7.34 0.95
CA ARG A 204 22.75 5.95 0.64
C ARG A 204 21.29 5.88 0.19
N ILE A 205 20.47 6.88 0.48
CA ILE A 205 19.06 6.90 0.08
C ILE A 205 18.95 7.35 -1.37
N GLY A 206 18.46 6.44 -2.22
CA GLY A 206 18.21 6.67 -3.64
C GLY A 206 16.77 7.05 -3.97
N GLY A 207 15.80 6.68 -3.11
CA GLY A 207 14.40 6.95 -3.34
C GLY A 207 13.59 7.21 -2.08
N VAL A 208 12.69 8.20 -2.11
CA VAL A 208 11.86 8.65 -0.99
C VAL A 208 10.40 8.72 -1.40
N GLY A 209 9.53 8.09 -0.61
CA GLY A 209 8.08 8.22 -0.71
C GLY A 209 7.48 8.94 0.48
N THR A 210 6.15 9.11 0.46
CA THR A 210 5.42 9.78 1.53
C THR A 210 4.18 9.00 1.96
N SER A 211 3.64 9.32 3.15
CA SER A 211 2.31 8.88 3.56
C SER A 211 1.23 9.53 2.70
N GLN A 212 0.05 8.91 2.66
CA GLN A 212 -1.02 9.33 1.76
C GLN A 212 -2.37 9.33 2.48
N ARG A 213 -3.23 10.27 2.09
CA ARG A 213 -4.61 10.35 2.54
C ARG A 213 -5.55 10.59 1.35
N VAL A 214 -6.80 10.15 1.48
CA VAL A 214 -7.81 10.40 0.46
C VAL A 214 -8.32 11.83 0.55
N GLN A 215 -8.29 12.54 -0.59
CA GLN A 215 -9.00 13.80 -0.80
C GLN A 215 -10.43 13.47 -1.26
N PRO A 216 -11.47 13.93 -0.55
CA PRO A 216 -12.84 13.78 -1.02
C PRO A 216 -13.07 14.53 -2.34
N VAL A 217 -13.76 13.91 -3.29
CA VAL A 217 -14.17 14.58 -4.53
C VAL A 217 -15.38 15.50 -4.30
N GLY A 218 -16.24 15.17 -3.34
CA GLY A 218 -17.41 15.95 -2.97
C GLY A 218 -17.41 16.35 -1.48
N ALA A 219 -18.49 17.01 -1.05
CA ALA A 219 -18.64 17.42 0.35
C ALA A 219 -18.61 16.25 1.36
N ARG A 220 -18.96 15.05 0.93
CA ARG A 220 -18.92 13.83 1.74
C ARG A 220 -18.27 12.70 0.92
N MET A 221 -17.45 11.90 1.60
CA MET A 221 -16.88 10.69 0.99
C MET A 221 -17.96 9.68 0.64
N THR A 222 -17.87 9.11 -0.56
CA THR A 222 -18.63 7.93 -0.97
C THR A 222 -18.12 6.68 -0.26
N VAL A 223 -18.89 5.58 -0.30
CA VAL A 223 -18.40 4.29 0.23
C VAL A 223 -17.06 3.85 -0.38
N TRP A 224 -16.83 4.13 -1.65
CA TRP A 224 -15.60 3.77 -2.37
C TRP A 224 -14.40 4.56 -1.87
N GLU A 225 -14.57 5.85 -1.63
CA GLU A 225 -13.54 6.72 -1.06
C GLU A 225 -13.23 6.33 0.40
N VAL A 226 -14.24 5.97 1.20
CA VAL A 226 -14.02 5.48 2.57
C VAL A 226 -13.27 4.14 2.57
N LEU A 227 -13.63 3.20 1.67
CA LEU A 227 -12.90 1.95 1.52
C LEU A 227 -11.44 2.18 1.09
N ALA A 228 -11.20 3.16 0.23
CA ALA A 228 -9.86 3.58 -0.15
C ALA A 228 -9.11 4.20 1.04
N ALA A 229 -9.77 5.07 1.84
CA ALA A 229 -9.19 5.68 3.03
C ALA A 229 -8.79 4.64 4.08
N PHE A 230 -9.63 3.64 4.34
CA PHE A 230 -9.29 2.50 5.20
C PHE A 230 -8.03 1.77 4.71
N ARG A 231 -7.92 1.52 3.40
CA ARG A 231 -6.75 0.85 2.81
C ARG A 231 -5.48 1.70 2.92
N LEU A 232 -5.57 3.00 2.68
CA LEU A 232 -4.41 3.91 2.82
C LEU A 232 -3.96 4.04 4.26
N SER A 233 -4.89 4.12 5.22
CA SER A 233 -4.55 4.14 6.65
C SER A 233 -3.77 2.88 7.07
N ILE A 234 -4.26 1.70 6.69
CA ILE A 234 -3.56 0.43 6.95
C ILE A 234 -2.19 0.41 6.24
N ARG A 235 -2.12 0.88 4.98
CA ARG A 235 -0.87 0.96 4.22
C ARG A 235 0.15 1.88 4.88
N ASN A 236 -0.26 3.05 5.37
CA ASN A 236 0.65 3.98 6.05
C ASN A 236 1.30 3.34 7.29
N ILE A 237 0.53 2.56 8.07
CA ILE A 237 1.07 1.78 9.19
C ILE A 237 2.05 0.70 8.70
N GLU A 238 1.71 -0.03 7.63
CA GLU A 238 2.58 -1.05 7.06
C GLU A 238 3.91 -0.48 6.56
N ILE A 239 3.90 0.66 5.87
CA ILE A 239 5.13 1.27 5.36
C ILE A 239 5.96 1.92 6.46
N ALA A 240 5.34 2.61 7.43
CA ALA A 240 6.06 3.14 8.57
C ALA A 240 6.74 2.02 9.40
N SER A 241 6.02 0.91 9.61
CA SER A 241 6.57 -0.23 10.32
C SER A 241 7.73 -0.90 9.57
N SER A 242 7.61 -1.12 8.25
CA SER A 242 8.70 -1.73 7.47
C SER A 242 9.92 -0.82 7.34
N THR A 243 9.70 0.48 7.14
CA THR A 243 10.79 1.46 7.16
C THR A 243 11.55 1.46 8.48
N HIS A 244 10.84 1.29 9.62
CA HIS A 244 11.46 1.22 10.93
C HIS A 244 12.20 -0.11 11.18
N ILE A 245 11.62 -1.25 10.76
CA ILE A 245 12.15 -2.58 11.10
C ILE A 245 13.42 -2.92 10.30
N ASP A 246 13.41 -2.74 8.98
CA ASP A 246 14.53 -3.11 8.11
C ASP A 246 14.88 -2.08 7.03
N GLY A 247 14.30 -0.88 7.10
CA GLY A 247 14.54 0.19 6.12
C GLY A 247 13.90 -0.05 4.76
N GLY A 248 13.26 -1.20 4.55
CA GLY A 248 12.68 -1.57 3.28
C GLY A 248 11.22 -1.19 3.14
N ILE A 249 10.78 -1.12 1.90
CA ILE A 249 9.38 -0.91 1.53
C ILE A 249 9.01 -1.77 0.33
N PRO A 250 7.77 -2.26 0.25
CA PRO A 250 7.34 -3.07 -0.89
C PRO A 250 7.10 -2.24 -2.15
N CYS A 251 6.94 -0.93 -2.02
CA CYS A 251 6.71 0.00 -3.13
C CYS A 251 6.72 1.46 -2.68
N LEU A 252 7.59 2.28 -3.27
CA LEU A 252 7.46 3.73 -3.33
C LEU A 252 6.25 4.06 -4.23
N SER A 253 5.35 4.90 -3.75
CA SER A 253 4.09 5.12 -4.48
C SER A 253 4.31 5.93 -5.76
N GLY A 254 3.72 5.49 -6.86
CA GLY A 254 3.73 6.23 -8.12
C GLY A 254 2.95 7.55 -8.11
N ARG A 255 2.21 7.85 -7.03
CA ARG A 255 1.52 9.15 -6.90
C ARG A 255 2.45 10.30 -6.58
N THR A 256 3.43 10.05 -5.69
CA THR A 256 4.51 10.97 -5.39
C THR A 256 5.67 10.18 -4.83
N ALA A 257 6.81 10.28 -5.48
CA ALA A 257 8.07 9.73 -4.99
C ALA A 257 9.24 10.50 -5.61
N ALA A 258 10.26 10.75 -4.79
CA ALA A 258 11.48 11.44 -5.17
C ALA A 258 12.64 10.48 -5.34
N TYR A 259 13.55 10.80 -6.25
CA TYR A 259 14.70 9.96 -6.59
C TYR A 259 15.91 10.81 -6.93
N ARG A 260 17.12 10.29 -6.69
CA ARG A 260 18.34 10.93 -7.21
C ARG A 260 18.37 10.84 -8.73
N THR A 261 18.56 11.98 -9.39
CA THR A 261 18.59 12.09 -10.85
C THR A 261 19.68 11.23 -11.46
N VAL A 262 20.84 11.13 -10.83
CA VAL A 262 21.96 10.31 -11.29
C VAL A 262 21.59 8.84 -11.47
N ILE A 263 20.73 8.29 -10.61
CA ILE A 263 20.26 6.91 -10.72
C ILE A 263 19.32 6.75 -11.92
N LEU A 264 18.39 7.69 -12.10
CA LEU A 264 17.39 7.61 -13.16
C LEU A 264 17.96 7.93 -14.55
N LYS A 265 19.06 8.68 -14.64
CA LYS A 265 19.77 8.97 -15.90
C LYS A 265 20.71 7.86 -16.35
N ASP A 266 20.91 6.84 -15.53
CA ASP A 266 21.69 5.67 -15.93
C ASP A 266 21.08 5.05 -17.20
N PRO A 267 21.84 4.85 -18.28
CA PRO A 267 21.35 4.23 -19.51
C PRO A 267 20.76 2.83 -19.29
N ALA A 268 21.31 2.04 -18.37
CA ALA A 268 20.79 0.71 -18.04
C ALA A 268 19.43 0.80 -17.33
N PHE A 269 19.26 1.80 -16.43
CA PHE A 269 17.97 2.09 -15.82
C PHE A 269 16.93 2.48 -16.90
N LEU A 270 17.23 3.45 -17.74
CA LEU A 270 16.31 3.95 -18.77
C LEU A 270 15.89 2.82 -19.74
N HIS A 271 16.86 2.00 -20.17
CA HIS A 271 16.57 0.85 -21.00
C HIS A 271 15.67 -0.17 -20.31
N GLY A 272 16.03 -0.60 -19.10
CA GLY A 272 15.23 -1.57 -18.33
C GLY A 272 13.84 -1.06 -17.97
N PHE A 273 13.70 0.25 -17.68
CA PHE A 273 12.45 0.89 -17.34
C PHE A 273 11.45 0.93 -18.50
N THR A 274 11.94 1.18 -19.72
CA THR A 274 11.09 1.25 -20.92
C THR A 274 10.87 -0.11 -21.59
N HIS A 275 11.75 -1.09 -21.32
CA HIS A 275 11.72 -2.45 -21.89
C HIS A 275 11.45 -3.52 -20.84
N ASP A 276 10.52 -3.28 -19.94
CA ASP A 276 10.13 -4.23 -18.88
C ASP A 276 9.03 -5.16 -19.37
N TYR A 277 9.29 -6.50 -19.35
CA TYR A 277 8.37 -7.52 -19.85
C TYR A 277 8.05 -8.56 -18.79
N TRP A 278 6.79 -8.92 -18.64
CA TRP A 278 6.38 -10.05 -17.83
C TRP A 278 6.59 -11.36 -18.64
N LEU A 279 7.34 -12.30 -18.06
CA LEU A 279 7.73 -13.57 -18.70
C LEU A 279 8.44 -13.38 -20.05
N GLY A 280 9.15 -12.26 -20.26
CA GLY A 280 9.82 -11.97 -21.52
C GLY A 280 8.90 -11.72 -22.73
N ARG A 281 7.57 -11.73 -22.53
CA ARG A 281 6.58 -11.64 -23.61
C ARG A 281 5.64 -10.45 -23.51
N TYR A 282 5.14 -10.16 -22.32
CA TYR A 282 4.09 -9.15 -22.11
C TYR A 282 4.70 -7.84 -21.62
N GLN A 283 4.73 -6.81 -22.47
CA GLN A 283 5.26 -5.50 -22.09
C GLN A 283 4.44 -4.88 -20.96
N LEU A 284 5.13 -4.34 -19.96
CA LEU A 284 4.52 -3.72 -18.79
C LEU A 284 4.39 -2.21 -19.00
N ASN A 285 3.16 -1.77 -19.30
CA ASN A 285 2.83 -0.34 -19.44
C ASN A 285 2.42 0.32 -18.10
N SER A 286 2.30 -0.45 -17.03
CA SER A 286 1.96 0.01 -15.66
C SER A 286 2.87 -0.66 -14.64
N GLY A 287 2.86 -0.16 -13.37
CA GLY A 287 3.75 -0.65 -12.31
C GLY A 287 5.15 -0.07 -12.42
N ASP A 288 5.24 1.15 -12.90
CA ASP A 288 6.40 2.04 -12.90
C ASP A 288 7.01 2.16 -11.50
N ASP A 289 6.18 2.45 -10.50
CA ASP A 289 6.52 2.54 -9.09
C ASP A 289 7.17 1.25 -8.52
N LYS A 290 6.66 0.12 -8.95
CA LYS A 290 7.18 -1.19 -8.57
C LYS A 290 8.55 -1.47 -9.20
N PHE A 291 8.74 -1.09 -10.47
CA PHE A 291 10.03 -1.19 -11.14
C PHE A 291 11.08 -0.32 -10.45
N LEU A 292 10.76 0.96 -10.22
CA LEU A 292 11.63 1.91 -9.54
C LEU A 292 12.09 1.37 -8.17
N THR A 293 11.16 0.87 -7.37
CA THR A 293 11.48 0.32 -6.04
C THR A 293 12.40 -0.90 -6.13
N ARG A 294 12.13 -1.83 -7.05
CA ARG A 294 13.00 -3.01 -7.24
C ARG A 294 14.38 -2.62 -7.74
N TRP A 295 14.47 -1.63 -8.63
CA TRP A 295 15.74 -1.11 -9.13
C TRP A 295 16.60 -0.59 -7.97
N MET A 296 16.04 0.22 -7.07
CA MET A 296 16.74 0.72 -5.90
C MET A 296 17.31 -0.43 -5.07
N VAL A 297 16.47 -1.39 -4.70
CA VAL A 297 16.90 -2.53 -3.87
C VAL A 297 17.97 -3.38 -4.57
N SER A 298 17.80 -3.68 -5.86
CA SER A 298 18.74 -4.53 -6.60
C SER A 298 20.12 -3.87 -6.84
N HIS A 299 20.17 -2.54 -6.78
CA HIS A 299 21.42 -1.78 -6.93
C HIS A 299 21.95 -1.24 -5.59
N GLY A 300 21.46 -1.76 -4.46
CA GLY A 300 21.97 -1.42 -3.13
C GLY A 300 21.58 -0.02 -2.62
N TRP A 301 20.66 0.69 -3.30
CA TRP A 301 20.19 1.96 -2.84
C TRP A 301 19.15 1.81 -1.74
N GLY A 302 19.31 2.59 -0.66
CA GLY A 302 18.32 2.70 0.38
C GLY A 302 17.05 3.39 -0.10
N THR A 303 15.93 3.03 0.52
CA THR A 303 14.63 3.68 0.31
C THR A 303 14.09 4.18 1.64
N TYR A 304 13.35 5.29 1.62
CA TYR A 304 12.72 5.82 2.81
C TYR A 304 11.29 6.26 2.54
N VAL A 305 10.44 6.26 3.57
CA VAL A 305 9.11 6.86 3.46
C VAL A 305 8.91 7.84 4.61
N GLN A 306 8.75 9.10 4.24
CA GLN A 306 8.50 10.18 5.19
C GLN A 306 7.02 10.14 5.62
N CYS A 307 6.76 9.55 6.78
CA CYS A 307 5.42 9.40 7.35
C CYS A 307 5.17 10.47 8.42
N CYS A 308 4.91 11.70 8.01
CA CYS A 308 4.52 12.81 8.86
C CYS A 308 3.42 13.64 8.17
N ARG A 309 2.74 14.51 8.94
CA ARG A 309 1.67 15.36 8.38
C ARG A 309 2.19 16.36 7.37
N GLU A 310 3.39 16.85 7.57
CA GLU A 310 4.10 17.84 6.76
C GLU A 310 4.48 17.30 5.38
N ALA A 311 4.55 15.97 5.22
CA ALA A 311 4.82 15.29 3.95
C ALA A 311 3.65 14.40 3.49
N GLU A 312 2.49 14.47 4.13
CA GLU A 312 1.34 13.62 3.78
C GLU A 312 0.61 14.19 2.55
N LEU A 313 0.71 13.50 1.41
CA LEU A 313 0.00 13.90 0.21
C LEU A 313 -1.49 13.55 0.27
N LEU A 314 -2.31 14.37 -0.37
CA LEU A 314 -3.71 14.10 -0.63
C LEU A 314 -3.87 13.61 -2.08
N SER A 315 -4.68 12.60 -2.29
CA SER A 315 -4.94 12.06 -3.62
C SER A 315 -6.42 11.69 -3.77
N THR A 316 -6.97 12.02 -4.89
CA THR A 316 -8.34 11.65 -5.23
C THR A 316 -8.43 10.16 -5.54
N MET A 317 -9.59 9.59 -5.27
CA MET A 317 -9.91 8.20 -5.59
C MET A 317 -11.18 8.17 -6.44
N LYS A 318 -11.30 7.17 -7.30
CA LYS A 318 -12.52 7.04 -8.10
C LYS A 318 -13.71 6.83 -7.16
N PRO A 319 -14.70 7.78 -7.13
CA PRO A 319 -15.80 7.77 -6.15
C PRO A 319 -16.90 6.76 -6.49
N ASN A 320 -16.64 5.83 -7.40
CA ASN A 320 -17.61 4.87 -7.93
C ASN A 320 -16.98 3.49 -8.15
N TRP A 321 -17.74 2.53 -8.70
CA TRP A 321 -17.31 1.15 -8.95
C TRP A 321 -16.05 1.02 -9.83
N ARG A 322 -15.64 2.06 -10.56
CA ARG A 322 -14.35 2.08 -11.31
C ARG A 322 -13.15 1.92 -10.38
N PHE A 323 -13.31 2.23 -9.09
CA PHE A 323 -12.32 1.93 -8.05
C PHE A 323 -11.94 0.44 -8.03
N LEU A 324 -12.90 -0.49 -8.23
CA LEU A 324 -12.61 -1.92 -8.27
C LEU A 324 -11.67 -2.31 -9.44
N LYS A 325 -11.86 -1.70 -10.62
CA LYS A 325 -10.97 -1.91 -11.78
C LYS A 325 -9.56 -1.37 -11.51
N GLN A 326 -9.46 -0.23 -10.84
CA GLN A 326 -8.19 0.37 -10.42
C GLN A 326 -7.46 -0.56 -9.45
N VAL A 327 -8.16 -1.09 -8.44
CA VAL A 327 -7.60 -2.03 -7.46
C VAL A 327 -7.16 -3.35 -8.11
N LEU A 328 -7.90 -3.87 -9.10
CA LEU A 328 -7.50 -5.07 -9.86
C LEU A 328 -6.18 -4.85 -10.59
N ARG A 329 -6.01 -3.71 -11.28
CA ARG A 329 -4.76 -3.34 -11.96
C ARG A 329 -3.58 -3.28 -10.98
N TRP A 330 -3.76 -2.59 -9.84
CA TRP A 330 -2.72 -2.53 -8.80
C TRP A 330 -2.37 -3.91 -8.23
N THR A 331 -3.36 -4.79 -8.12
CA THR A 331 -3.14 -6.15 -7.63
C THR A 331 -2.32 -6.99 -8.61
N ARG A 332 -2.59 -6.91 -9.92
CA ARG A 332 -1.77 -7.55 -10.95
C ARG A 332 -0.33 -7.06 -10.94
N ASN A 333 -0.13 -5.74 -10.81
CA ASN A 333 1.21 -5.15 -10.68
C ASN A 333 1.92 -5.64 -9.42
N THR A 334 1.22 -5.73 -8.30
CA THR A 334 1.77 -6.25 -7.04
C THR A 334 2.18 -7.72 -7.19
N TRP A 335 1.34 -8.58 -7.74
CA TRP A 335 1.68 -9.99 -7.97
C TRP A 335 2.94 -10.15 -8.82
N ARG A 336 3.01 -9.47 -9.97
CA ARG A 336 4.17 -9.52 -10.87
C ARG A 336 5.45 -9.07 -10.17
N SER A 337 5.38 -7.96 -9.45
CA SER A 337 6.54 -7.40 -8.76
C SER A 337 6.98 -8.28 -7.59
N ASP A 338 6.05 -8.70 -6.72
CA ASP A 338 6.38 -9.51 -5.55
C ASP A 338 6.97 -10.87 -5.97
N MET A 339 6.42 -11.50 -7.04
CA MET A 339 7.00 -12.73 -7.59
C MET A 339 8.42 -12.53 -8.12
N ARG A 340 8.69 -11.40 -8.82
CA ARG A 340 10.05 -11.11 -9.29
C ARG A 340 11.00 -10.91 -8.13
N SER A 341 10.63 -10.06 -7.16
CA SER A 341 11.46 -9.79 -5.99
C SER A 341 11.79 -11.05 -5.20
N LEU A 342 10.80 -11.95 -4.99
CA LEU A 342 10.96 -13.14 -4.16
C LEU A 342 11.69 -14.28 -4.86
N PHE A 343 11.42 -14.52 -6.15
CA PHE A 343 11.83 -15.75 -6.82
C PHE A 343 12.88 -15.54 -7.91
N THR A 344 12.87 -14.40 -8.60
CA THR A 344 13.78 -14.12 -9.72
C THR A 344 14.96 -13.26 -9.29
N GLU A 345 14.71 -12.05 -8.78
CA GLU A 345 15.74 -11.09 -8.41
C GLU A 345 16.38 -11.44 -7.05
N ARG A 346 15.58 -11.85 -6.08
CA ARG A 346 15.96 -12.35 -4.74
C ARG A 346 16.71 -11.38 -3.82
N TYR A 347 17.15 -10.23 -4.28
CA TYR A 347 17.87 -9.24 -3.46
C TYR A 347 17.08 -8.83 -2.21
N ILE A 348 15.74 -8.86 -2.28
CA ILE A 348 14.87 -8.51 -1.17
C ILE A 348 15.09 -9.36 0.09
N TRP A 349 15.52 -10.62 -0.07
CA TRP A 349 15.75 -11.53 1.06
C TRP A 349 16.96 -11.13 1.91
N THR A 350 17.98 -10.54 1.30
CA THR A 350 19.20 -10.09 1.97
C THR A 350 19.12 -8.63 2.40
N ALA A 351 18.57 -7.77 1.54
CA ALA A 351 18.47 -6.35 1.82
C ALA A 351 17.37 -6.02 2.84
N HIS A 352 16.17 -6.64 2.68
CA HIS A 352 15.00 -6.31 3.48
C HIS A 352 14.18 -7.57 3.81
N PRO A 353 14.67 -8.43 4.72
CA PRO A 353 14.06 -9.73 5.02
C PRO A 353 12.65 -9.61 5.60
N TYR A 354 12.34 -8.54 6.36
CA TYR A 354 10.99 -8.30 6.85
C TYR A 354 10.03 -7.96 5.71
N VAL A 355 10.45 -7.14 4.75
CA VAL A 355 9.63 -6.85 3.56
C VAL A 355 9.42 -8.11 2.74
N ALA A 356 10.46 -8.94 2.53
CA ALA A 356 10.33 -10.23 1.86
C ALA A 356 9.30 -11.12 2.55
N TYR A 357 9.37 -11.25 3.88
CA TYR A 357 8.37 -11.95 4.67
C TYR A 357 6.96 -11.39 4.46
N THR A 358 6.77 -10.06 4.47
CA THR A 358 5.44 -9.44 4.23
C THR A 358 4.90 -9.71 2.83
N MET A 359 5.78 -9.80 1.82
CA MET A 359 5.39 -10.22 0.46
C MET A 359 4.88 -11.65 0.45
N VAL A 360 5.60 -12.59 1.10
CA VAL A 360 5.17 -14.00 1.25
C VAL A 360 3.83 -14.09 2.00
N ASP A 361 3.67 -13.39 3.13
CA ASP A 361 2.39 -13.35 3.86
C ASP A 361 1.23 -12.89 2.96
N LYS A 362 1.48 -11.89 2.10
CA LYS A 362 0.49 -11.38 1.13
C LYS A 362 0.10 -12.39 0.06
N LEU A 363 0.96 -13.36 -0.31
CA LEU A 363 0.61 -14.44 -1.23
C LEU A 363 -0.45 -15.38 -0.62
N PHE A 364 -0.30 -15.73 0.67
CA PHE A 364 -1.21 -16.66 1.36
C PHE A 364 -2.46 -15.99 1.95
N ASN A 365 -2.44 -14.66 2.10
CA ASN A 365 -3.52 -13.91 2.73
C ASN A 365 -4.92 -14.18 2.13
N PRO A 366 -5.13 -14.24 0.79
CA PRO A 366 -6.43 -14.52 0.21
C PRO A 366 -6.97 -15.88 0.65
N LEU A 367 -6.12 -16.90 0.63
CA LEU A 367 -6.51 -18.28 1.00
C LEU A 367 -6.95 -18.35 2.45
N THR A 368 -6.15 -17.79 3.38
CA THR A 368 -6.47 -17.80 4.81
C THR A 368 -7.73 -17.01 5.16
N LEU A 369 -8.10 -16.00 4.36
CA LEU A 369 -9.35 -15.27 4.57
C LEU A 369 -10.55 -16.12 4.13
N LEU A 370 -10.44 -16.83 3.03
CA LEU A 370 -11.53 -17.69 2.49
C LEU A 370 -11.73 -18.97 3.30
N VAL A 371 -10.70 -19.47 3.97
CA VAL A 371 -10.81 -20.65 4.86
C VAL A 371 -11.84 -20.43 5.99
N GLY A 372 -11.94 -19.21 6.55
CA GLY A 372 -12.86 -18.91 7.63
C GLY A 372 -14.32 -19.26 7.30
N PRO A 373 -14.93 -18.69 6.25
CA PRO A 373 -16.30 -19.05 5.82
C PRO A 373 -16.48 -20.53 5.50
N CYS A 374 -15.48 -21.18 4.89
CA CYS A 374 -15.55 -22.61 4.58
C CYS A 374 -15.65 -23.46 5.86
N LEU A 375 -14.82 -23.15 6.86
CA LEU A 375 -14.85 -23.85 8.16
C LEU A 375 -16.16 -23.59 8.91
N VAL A 376 -16.66 -22.34 8.89
CA VAL A 376 -17.97 -22.01 9.46
C VAL A 376 -19.08 -22.79 8.78
N ALA A 377 -19.10 -22.84 7.46
CA ALA A 377 -20.08 -23.62 6.70
C ALA A 377 -20.02 -25.12 7.05
N TYR A 378 -18.81 -25.67 7.21
CA TYR A 378 -18.62 -27.05 7.64
C TYR A 378 -19.18 -27.30 9.05
N VAL A 379 -18.90 -26.41 10.01
CA VAL A 379 -19.40 -26.54 11.39
C VAL A 379 -20.92 -26.42 11.43
N VAL A 380 -21.50 -25.48 10.66
CA VAL A 380 -22.96 -25.34 10.52
C VAL A 380 -23.56 -26.60 9.94
N TYR A 381 -23.00 -27.19 8.89
CA TYR A 381 -23.46 -28.47 8.33
C TYR A 381 -23.41 -29.58 9.38
N LYS A 382 -22.31 -29.71 10.08
CA LYS A 382 -22.18 -30.73 11.17
C LYS A 382 -23.17 -30.51 12.32
N SER A 383 -23.58 -29.27 12.57
CA SER A 383 -24.58 -28.94 13.59
C SER A 383 -26.02 -29.30 13.17
N THR A 384 -26.27 -29.60 11.91
CA THR A 384 -27.59 -30.09 11.42
C THR A 384 -27.69 -31.62 11.45
N ILE A 385 -26.59 -32.33 11.67
CA ILE A 385 -26.56 -33.79 11.77
C ILE A 385 -26.83 -34.22 13.21
N PRO A 386 -27.62 -35.28 13.46
CA PRO A 386 -27.78 -35.83 14.80
C PRO A 386 -26.43 -36.24 15.40
N VAL A 387 -26.30 -36.06 16.73
CA VAL A 387 -25.05 -36.37 17.43
C VAL A 387 -24.72 -37.87 17.36
N ALA A 388 -25.77 -38.73 17.36
CA ALA A 388 -25.61 -40.17 17.18
C ALA A 388 -24.91 -40.52 15.82
N ASP A 389 -25.09 -39.66 14.80
CA ASP A 389 -24.53 -39.84 13.45
C ASP A 389 -23.24 -39.02 13.25
N GLY A 390 -22.60 -38.59 14.37
CA GLY A 390 -21.35 -37.82 14.32
C GLY A 390 -21.53 -36.31 14.08
N GLY A 391 -22.70 -35.79 14.35
CA GLY A 391 -22.98 -34.34 14.32
C GLY A 391 -22.53 -33.64 15.59
N TYR A 392 -22.69 -32.31 15.63
CA TYR A 392 -22.23 -31.47 16.73
C TYR A 392 -23.38 -30.93 17.58
N HIS A 393 -23.19 -30.90 18.92
CA HIS A 393 -24.09 -30.27 19.87
C HIS A 393 -24.02 -28.73 19.88
N LEU A 394 -24.06 -28.10 18.71
CA LEU A 394 -24.00 -26.65 18.60
C LEU A 394 -25.19 -26.13 17.81
N PRO A 395 -25.97 -25.18 18.34
CA PRO A 395 -26.93 -24.47 17.51
C PRO A 395 -26.19 -23.74 16.37
N TRP A 396 -26.57 -24.03 15.14
CA TRP A 396 -25.92 -23.46 13.94
C TRP A 396 -25.90 -21.91 13.94
N TRP A 397 -26.92 -21.27 14.49
CA TRP A 397 -26.99 -19.82 14.60
C TRP A 397 -25.94 -19.25 15.57
N ASN A 398 -25.56 -19.97 16.63
CA ASN A 398 -24.48 -19.58 17.54
C ASN A 398 -23.12 -19.53 16.79
N VAL A 399 -22.90 -20.49 15.92
CA VAL A 399 -21.66 -20.53 15.09
C VAL A 399 -21.58 -19.29 14.20
N ILE A 400 -22.67 -18.98 13.51
CA ILE A 400 -22.75 -17.80 12.61
C ILE A 400 -22.63 -16.52 13.43
N ALA A 401 -23.36 -16.38 14.55
CA ALA A 401 -23.31 -15.18 15.37
C ALA A 401 -21.91 -14.95 15.97
N SER A 402 -21.29 -15.98 16.52
CA SER A 402 -19.92 -15.90 17.06
C SER A 402 -18.91 -15.48 16.01
N TYR A 403 -19.01 -16.05 14.81
CA TYR A 403 -18.13 -15.67 13.71
C TYR A 403 -18.36 -14.24 13.25
N ALA A 404 -19.60 -13.79 13.16
CA ALA A 404 -19.94 -12.41 12.78
C ALA A 404 -19.41 -11.39 13.81
N VAL A 405 -19.57 -11.68 15.12
CA VAL A 405 -19.02 -10.84 16.20
C VAL A 405 -17.50 -10.78 16.12
N TRP A 406 -16.86 -11.95 16.02
CA TRP A 406 -15.40 -12.04 15.90
C TRP A 406 -14.88 -11.29 14.67
N LEU A 407 -15.53 -11.47 13.51
CA LEU A 407 -15.15 -10.81 12.26
C LEU A 407 -15.30 -9.29 12.38
N THR A 408 -16.42 -8.82 12.92
CA THR A 408 -16.68 -7.37 13.11
C THR A 408 -15.67 -6.76 14.07
N ALA A 409 -15.46 -7.38 15.25
CA ALA A 409 -14.51 -6.90 16.25
C ALA A 409 -13.08 -6.81 15.69
N THR A 410 -12.65 -7.87 15.02
CA THR A 410 -11.29 -7.95 14.49
C THR A 410 -11.04 -7.02 13.29
N ARG A 411 -12.06 -6.79 12.46
CA ARG A 411 -11.96 -5.82 11.35
C ARG A 411 -11.99 -4.39 11.85
N THR A 412 -12.87 -4.08 12.82
CA THR A 412 -12.91 -2.78 13.47
C THR A 412 -11.58 -2.45 14.15
N ALA A 413 -10.99 -3.40 14.88
CA ALA A 413 -9.70 -3.21 15.53
C ALA A 413 -8.59 -2.76 14.56
N LYS A 414 -8.59 -3.29 13.33
CA LYS A 414 -7.64 -2.86 12.29
C LYS A 414 -7.87 -1.43 11.78
N LEU A 415 -9.05 -0.91 11.96
CA LEU A 415 -9.44 0.43 11.51
C LEU A 415 -9.37 1.46 12.63
N LEU A 416 -9.07 1.08 13.88
CA LEU A 416 -9.00 2.00 15.01
C LEU A 416 -8.14 3.25 14.74
N PRO A 417 -6.95 3.16 14.13
CA PRO A 417 -6.16 4.34 13.81
C PRO A 417 -6.88 5.33 12.90
N HIS A 418 -7.65 4.84 11.92
CA HIS A 418 -8.47 5.69 11.06
C HIS A 418 -9.70 6.21 11.80
N LEU A 419 -10.41 5.36 12.52
CA LEU A 419 -11.64 5.70 13.23
C LEU A 419 -11.40 6.69 14.37
N TRP A 420 -10.17 6.77 14.90
CA TRP A 420 -9.78 7.80 15.87
C TRP A 420 -9.92 9.21 15.30
N TYR A 421 -9.60 9.42 14.04
CA TYR A 421 -9.70 10.71 13.37
C TYR A 421 -11.04 10.93 12.67
N ARG A 422 -11.72 9.85 12.25
CA ARG A 422 -12.99 9.86 11.52
C ARG A 422 -13.96 8.82 12.08
N PRO A 423 -14.49 9.03 13.29
CA PRO A 423 -15.36 8.05 13.95
C PRO A 423 -16.66 7.78 13.19
N GLN A 424 -17.15 8.75 12.40
CA GLN A 424 -18.34 8.58 11.57
C GLN A 424 -18.21 7.48 10.51
N ASP A 425 -16.99 7.12 10.12
CA ASP A 425 -16.75 6.11 9.10
C ASP A 425 -17.00 4.67 9.62
N ILE A 426 -17.28 4.50 10.92
CA ILE A 426 -17.62 3.20 11.53
C ILE A 426 -18.81 2.53 10.83
N ILE A 427 -19.74 3.29 10.29
CA ILE A 427 -20.93 2.77 9.56
C ILE A 427 -20.53 1.97 8.32
N TYR A 428 -19.31 2.16 7.78
CA TYR A 428 -18.78 1.47 6.60
C TYR A 428 -18.00 0.19 6.95
N VAL A 429 -17.90 -0.20 8.23
CA VAL A 429 -17.24 -1.45 8.63
C VAL A 429 -17.86 -2.68 7.96
N PRO A 430 -19.19 -2.84 7.86
CA PRO A 430 -19.78 -3.94 7.11
C PRO A 430 -19.34 -3.97 5.63
N ALA A 431 -19.32 -2.80 4.98
CA ALA A 431 -18.85 -2.68 3.59
C ALA A 431 -17.36 -3.07 3.48
N PHE A 432 -16.52 -2.71 4.45
CA PHE A 432 -15.11 -3.08 4.50
C PHE A 432 -14.92 -4.60 4.67
N ILE A 433 -15.76 -5.26 5.45
CA ILE A 433 -15.75 -6.72 5.61
C ILE A 433 -16.07 -7.40 4.27
N LEU A 434 -17.17 -7.00 3.62
CA LEU A 434 -17.55 -7.52 2.30
C LEU A 434 -16.48 -7.26 1.24
N PHE A 435 -15.94 -6.05 1.23
CA PHE A 435 -14.83 -5.68 0.34
C PHE A 435 -13.59 -6.55 0.58
N GLY A 436 -13.32 -6.96 1.83
CA GLY A 436 -12.24 -7.87 2.16
C GLY A 436 -12.36 -9.23 1.46
N TYR A 437 -13.56 -9.83 1.45
CA TYR A 437 -13.84 -11.08 0.75
C TYR A 437 -13.79 -10.92 -0.77
N TYR A 438 -14.42 -9.87 -1.29
CA TYR A 438 -14.31 -9.52 -2.71
C TYR A 438 -12.83 -9.38 -3.12
N PHE A 439 -12.03 -8.68 -2.31
CA PHE A 439 -10.61 -8.47 -2.57
C PHE A 439 -9.81 -9.78 -2.54
N ALA A 440 -10.15 -10.73 -1.67
CA ALA A 440 -9.52 -12.05 -1.65
C ALA A 440 -9.78 -12.82 -2.95
N ILE A 441 -11.03 -12.85 -3.42
CA ILE A 441 -11.41 -13.50 -4.68
C ILE A 441 -10.74 -12.79 -5.87
N MET A 442 -10.78 -11.46 -5.89
CA MET A 442 -10.16 -10.65 -6.93
C MET A 442 -8.63 -10.89 -7.01
N LYS A 443 -7.97 -11.08 -5.88
CA LYS A 443 -6.54 -11.42 -5.84
C LYS A 443 -6.25 -12.75 -6.52
N LEU A 444 -7.08 -13.76 -6.29
CA LEU A 444 -6.94 -15.05 -6.99
C LEU A 444 -7.20 -14.88 -8.49
N TYR A 445 -8.25 -14.15 -8.87
CA TYR A 445 -8.52 -13.83 -10.28
C TYR A 445 -7.34 -13.09 -10.93
N ALA A 446 -6.76 -12.10 -10.23
CA ALA A 446 -5.62 -11.36 -10.71
C ALA A 446 -4.40 -12.26 -10.97
N LEU A 447 -4.18 -13.29 -10.14
CA LEU A 447 -3.10 -14.26 -10.30
C LEU A 447 -3.19 -15.03 -11.64
N PHE A 448 -4.39 -15.39 -12.05
CA PHE A 448 -4.61 -16.10 -13.31
C PHE A 448 -4.67 -15.20 -14.56
N THR A 449 -4.68 -13.88 -14.35
CA THR A 449 -4.77 -12.89 -15.43
C THR A 449 -3.56 -11.95 -15.47
N LEU A 450 -2.38 -12.43 -15.08
CA LEU A 450 -1.14 -11.64 -15.07
C LEU A 450 -0.63 -11.27 -16.48
N HIS A 451 -1.12 -11.90 -17.52
CA HIS A 451 -0.84 -11.55 -18.92
C HIS A 451 -1.52 -10.24 -19.34
N GLU A 452 -2.58 -9.82 -18.66
CA GLU A 452 -3.25 -8.55 -18.92
C GLU A 452 -2.43 -7.38 -18.35
N THR A 453 -1.71 -6.65 -19.19
CA THR A 453 -0.80 -5.56 -18.82
C THR A 453 -1.37 -4.16 -19.09
N GLY A 454 -2.53 -4.07 -19.75
CA GLY A 454 -3.19 -2.81 -20.10
C GLY A 454 -3.64 -1.98 -18.89
N TRP A 455 -3.90 -0.69 -19.15
CA TRP A 455 -4.34 0.26 -18.10
C TRP A 455 -5.76 0.00 -17.55
N GLY A 456 -6.54 -0.88 -18.19
CA GLY A 456 -7.83 -1.37 -17.70
C GLY A 456 -8.98 -0.35 -17.62
N THR A 457 -8.67 0.93 -17.45
CA THR A 457 -9.66 2.04 -17.36
C THR A 457 -9.67 2.93 -18.59
N ARG A 458 -8.64 2.85 -19.46
CA ARG A 458 -8.50 3.66 -20.68
C ARG A 458 -8.02 2.76 -21.81
N ALA A 459 -8.87 2.53 -22.81
CA ALA A 459 -8.56 1.69 -23.97
C ALA A 459 -7.52 2.38 -24.89
N GLY A 460 -6.53 1.62 -25.34
CA GLY A 460 -5.55 2.07 -26.35
C GLY A 460 -4.36 2.85 -25.81
N ILE A 461 -4.13 2.94 -24.51
CA ILE A 461 -2.90 3.48 -23.94
C ILE A 461 -1.79 2.43 -24.03
N GLY A 462 -0.61 2.86 -24.54
CA GLY A 462 0.55 1.99 -24.74
C GLY A 462 0.51 1.19 -26.03
N ASP A 463 -0.40 1.48 -26.95
CA ASP A 463 -0.47 0.84 -28.27
C ASP A 463 0.36 1.63 -29.29
N PRO A 464 1.52 1.12 -29.73
CA PRO A 464 2.37 1.79 -30.72
C PRO A 464 1.70 1.92 -32.11
N THR A 465 0.65 1.16 -32.41
CA THR A 465 -0.06 1.27 -33.71
C THR A 465 -0.85 2.60 -33.81
N LYS A 466 -1.16 3.24 -32.69
CA LYS A 466 -1.75 4.59 -32.69
C LYS A 466 -0.74 5.69 -33.02
N ALA A 467 0.56 5.42 -32.88
CA ALA A 467 1.62 6.33 -33.31
C ALA A 467 1.73 6.44 -34.83
N THR A 468 1.35 5.39 -35.57
CA THR A 468 1.44 5.38 -37.05
C THR A 468 0.41 6.27 -37.74
N ALA A 469 -0.69 6.63 -37.09
CA ALA A 469 -1.64 7.63 -37.64
C ALA A 469 -1.16 9.06 -37.48
N ALA A 470 -0.18 9.33 -36.60
CA ALA A 470 0.46 10.64 -36.41
C ALA A 470 1.86 10.72 -37.06
N ALA A 471 2.49 9.59 -37.35
CA ALA A 471 3.87 9.47 -37.87
C ALA A 471 3.96 9.57 -39.39
N ASP A 472 2.83 9.70 -40.11
CA ASP A 472 2.84 10.12 -41.54
C ASP A 472 3.23 11.59 -41.71
N ALA A 473 3.65 12.28 -40.64
CA ALA A 473 4.03 13.67 -40.62
C ALA A 473 5.44 13.98 -40.05
N GLY A 474 6.39 13.04 -40.00
CA GLY A 474 7.75 13.42 -39.61
C GLY A 474 8.63 12.37 -38.95
N ASP A 475 9.65 12.02 -39.64
CA ASP A 475 10.72 11.05 -39.40
C ASP A 475 11.39 11.08 -38.01
N GLU A 476 11.36 9.94 -37.29
CA GLU A 476 12.56 9.35 -36.69
C GLU A 476 12.27 7.90 -36.29
N LYS A 477 12.78 6.96 -37.09
CA LYS A 477 12.67 5.51 -36.85
C LYS A 477 13.51 5.11 -35.64
N LEU A 478 12.85 4.77 -34.54
CA LEU A 478 13.46 3.94 -33.51
C LEU A 478 13.69 2.54 -34.08
N GLY A 479 14.95 2.10 -34.09
CA GLY A 479 15.39 0.82 -34.63
C GLY A 479 14.69 -0.41 -34.01
N PRO A 480 14.83 -1.61 -34.62
CA PRO A 480 14.15 -2.82 -34.19
C PRO A 480 14.51 -3.20 -32.74
N PRO A 481 13.60 -3.89 -32.02
CA PRO A 481 13.82 -4.26 -30.64
C PRO A 481 15.06 -5.15 -30.50
N ALA A 482 15.97 -4.74 -29.61
CA ALA A 482 17.13 -5.53 -29.25
C ALA A 482 16.68 -6.86 -28.59
N PRO A 483 17.42 -7.98 -28.79
CA PRO A 483 17.08 -9.27 -28.23
C PRO A 483 17.06 -9.24 -26.70
N ALA A 484 16.19 -10.07 -26.13
CA ALA A 484 15.96 -10.18 -24.69
C ALA A 484 17.28 -10.34 -23.91
N TYR A 485 17.51 -9.44 -22.95
CA TYR A 485 18.67 -9.40 -22.11
C TYR A 485 18.68 -10.60 -21.13
N HIS A 486 19.46 -11.62 -21.43
CA HIS A 486 19.92 -12.66 -20.52
C HIS A 486 21.38 -12.33 -20.20
N ASP A 487 21.65 -11.65 -19.14
CA ASP A 487 22.75 -11.80 -18.20
C ASP A 487 22.97 -10.50 -17.37
N GLN A 488 22.49 -10.51 -16.14
CA GLN A 488 22.70 -9.41 -15.18
C GLN A 488 23.95 -9.62 -14.31
N ARG A 489 24.94 -10.46 -14.71
CA ARG A 489 26.06 -10.83 -13.86
C ARG A 489 27.34 -10.03 -14.03
N GLN A 490 27.34 -8.94 -14.77
CA GLN A 490 28.58 -8.19 -15.07
C GLN A 490 28.59 -6.72 -14.63
N TYR A 491 27.95 -6.37 -13.53
CA TYR A 491 28.25 -5.10 -12.89
C TYR A 491 28.91 -5.37 -11.55
N GLU A 492 30.24 -5.26 -11.51
CA GLU A 492 31.01 -5.18 -10.27
C GLU A 492 30.55 -3.95 -9.49
N GLN A 493 30.05 -4.21 -8.29
CA GLN A 493 29.71 -3.17 -7.33
C GLN A 493 30.98 -2.46 -6.86
N PRO A 494 30.96 -1.13 -6.68
CA PRO A 494 32.01 -0.49 -5.91
C PRO A 494 31.95 -1.05 -4.47
N PRO A 495 33.09 -1.31 -3.82
CA PRO A 495 33.13 -1.90 -2.49
C PRO A 495 32.44 -0.98 -1.49
N ILE A 496 31.38 -1.49 -0.85
CA ILE A 496 30.73 -0.84 0.29
C ILE A 496 31.66 -1.09 1.48
N GLU A 497 32.48 -0.13 1.87
CA GLU A 497 33.11 -0.13 3.18
C GLU A 497 32.02 -0.03 4.26
N MET A 498 31.78 -1.17 4.92
CA MET A 498 31.00 -1.19 6.15
C MET A 498 31.81 -0.55 7.27
N ARG A 499 31.34 0.58 7.75
CA ARG A 499 31.66 1.14 9.07
C ARG A 499 30.45 1.15 9.95
#